data_8ad817d9372f647d5d70ef897eeb9e93
#
_entry.id   8ad817d9372f647d5d70ef897eeb9e93
#
_cell.length_a   1.000
_cell.length_b   1.000
_cell.length_c   1.000
_cell.angle_alpha   90.00
_cell.angle_beta   90.00
_cell.angle_gamma   90.00
#
_symmetry.space_group_name_H-M   'P 1'
#
loop_
_entity.id
_entity.type
_entity.pdbx_description
1 polymer ?
#
loop_
_entity_poly.entity_id
_entity_poly.type
_entity_poly.pdbx_seq_one_letter_code
_entity_poly.pdbx_strand_id
1 'polypeptide(L)'
;YRLLGGYKERLPCYASTYHGDTNGGLDSPEAYADFALQCRSMGYPAFKIHGWGQAPIEQEIATVLAVRSAVGDEMDLMLDPACEYITFGDALKVGWACDEARFFWYEAPYRDGGISQFAHRKLRQLIKTPLLMTEHVRTLEPHVDFALAESTDFLRGDVGYDGITGVMKLAHAAEGLGLDIEFHGPGPAQRQCMAAVRNTNYYEM
;
A
#
# COMPACT_ATOMS: atom_id res chain seq x y z
N TYR A 1 7.79 11.60 -18.65
CA TYR A 1 6.34 11.37 -18.60
C TYR A 1 5.62 11.86 -19.87
N ARG A 2 6.09 12.95 -20.50
CA ARG A 2 5.44 13.50 -21.71
C ARG A 2 5.41 12.52 -22.89
N LEU A 3 6.45 11.72 -23.09
CA LEU A 3 6.48 10.65 -24.09
C LEU A 3 5.50 9.51 -23.80
N LEU A 4 5.09 9.36 -22.55
CA LEU A 4 4.13 8.33 -22.09
C LEU A 4 2.69 8.84 -22.03
N GLY A 5 2.44 10.11 -22.37
CA GLY A 5 1.10 10.70 -22.38
C GLY A 5 0.95 11.99 -21.55
N GLY A 6 1.73 12.16 -20.48
CA GLY A 6 1.85 13.42 -19.75
C GLY A 6 0.57 13.90 -19.07
N TYR A 7 0.04 13.16 -18.10
CA TYR A 7 -1.25 13.45 -17.47
C TYR A 7 -1.14 14.39 -16.26
N LYS A 8 -0.14 14.19 -15.37
CA LYS A 8 0.04 14.95 -14.12
C LYS A 8 1.37 15.72 -14.12
N GLU A 9 1.34 16.95 -13.63
CA GLU A 9 2.55 17.77 -13.42
C GLU A 9 3.06 17.68 -11.97
N ARG A 10 2.18 17.32 -11.04
CA ARG A 10 2.48 17.13 -9.61
C ARG A 10 1.91 15.81 -9.15
N LEU A 11 2.66 15.13 -8.28
CA LEU A 11 2.27 13.87 -7.67
C LEU A 11 2.16 14.08 -6.16
N PRO A 12 0.99 13.85 -5.53
CA PRO A 12 0.94 13.71 -4.09
C PRO A 12 1.87 12.58 -3.65
N CYS A 13 2.51 12.73 -2.50
CA CYS A 13 3.43 11.73 -1.98
C CYS A 13 2.97 11.23 -0.62
N TYR A 14 3.18 9.95 -0.33
CA TYR A 14 3.17 9.47 1.04
C TYR A 14 4.59 9.29 1.57
N ALA A 15 4.77 9.55 2.86
CA ALA A 15 5.98 9.15 3.56
C ALA A 15 5.85 7.68 3.94
N SER A 16 6.84 6.84 3.56
CA SER A 16 6.88 5.43 3.90
C SER A 16 7.92 5.18 5.01
N THR A 17 7.58 4.33 5.96
CA THR A 17 8.56 3.85 6.95
C THR A 17 9.25 2.60 6.46
N TYR A 18 10.33 2.20 7.15
CA TYR A 18 10.80 0.82 7.18
C TYR A 18 10.08 0.05 8.28
N HIS A 19 10.37 -1.25 8.41
CA HIS A 19 9.89 -2.07 9.53
C HIS A 19 10.31 -1.49 10.87
N GLY A 20 9.52 -1.75 11.92
CA GLY A 20 9.82 -1.35 13.27
C GLY A 20 11.19 -1.84 13.71
N ASP A 21 11.94 -0.96 14.36
CA ASP A 21 13.32 -1.23 14.78
C ASP A 21 13.50 -0.81 16.24
N THR A 22 13.64 -1.80 17.10
CA THR A 22 13.90 -1.60 18.53
C THR A 22 15.23 -0.91 18.85
N ASN A 23 16.08 -0.71 17.85
CA ASN A 23 17.39 -0.02 18.00
C ASN A 23 17.43 1.36 17.36
N GLY A 24 16.39 1.78 16.64
CA GLY A 24 16.52 2.89 15.71
C GLY A 24 15.43 3.97 15.73
N GLY A 25 14.53 4.00 16.69
CA GLY A 25 13.61 5.11 16.85
C GLY A 25 12.15 4.85 16.43
N LEU A 26 11.86 3.85 15.60
CA LEU A 26 10.50 3.33 15.40
C LEU A 26 10.33 2.05 16.23
N ASP A 27 10.42 2.20 17.55
CA ASP A 27 10.51 1.09 18.50
C ASP A 27 9.22 0.86 19.31
N SER A 28 8.21 1.67 19.08
CA SER A 28 6.92 1.60 19.76
C SER A 28 5.79 2.17 18.90
N PRO A 29 4.52 1.86 19.20
CA PRO A 29 3.35 2.51 18.58
C PRO A 29 3.39 4.03 18.69
N GLU A 30 3.84 4.56 19.82
CA GLU A 30 3.98 5.99 20.09
C GLU A 30 5.06 6.63 19.19
N ALA A 31 6.18 5.95 18.99
CA ALA A 31 7.24 6.43 18.10
C ALA A 31 6.76 6.54 16.63
N TYR A 32 5.96 5.58 16.17
CA TYR A 32 5.30 5.67 14.86
C TYR A 32 4.31 6.84 14.79
N ALA A 33 3.52 7.05 15.83
CA ALA A 33 2.58 8.16 15.92
C ALA A 33 3.30 9.52 15.88
N ASP A 34 4.37 9.68 16.64
CA ASP A 34 5.19 10.88 16.66
C ASP A 34 5.85 11.14 15.30
N PHE A 35 6.33 10.10 14.63
CA PHE A 35 6.92 10.23 13.30
C PHE A 35 5.88 10.60 12.25
N ALA A 36 4.67 10.04 12.32
CA ALA A 36 3.58 10.44 11.44
C ALA A 36 3.20 11.92 11.62
N LEU A 37 3.19 12.44 12.86
CA LEU A 37 3.00 13.87 13.14
C LEU A 37 4.12 14.73 12.53
N GLN A 38 5.36 14.27 12.58
CA GLN A 38 6.48 14.96 11.93
C GLN A 38 6.28 15.01 10.41
N CYS A 39 5.93 13.87 9.78
CA CYS A 39 5.65 13.81 8.34
C CYS A 39 4.49 14.76 7.96
N ARG A 40 3.42 14.80 8.77
CA ARG A 40 2.32 15.75 8.56
C ARG A 40 2.81 17.21 8.64
N SER A 41 3.65 17.54 9.61
CA SER A 41 4.21 18.88 9.75
C SER A 41 5.11 19.30 8.58
N MET A 42 5.73 18.31 7.90
CA MET A 42 6.51 18.50 6.68
C MET A 42 5.63 18.67 5.42
N GLY A 43 4.32 18.50 5.54
CA GLY A 43 3.36 18.68 4.46
C GLY A 43 3.03 17.40 3.67
N TYR A 44 3.37 16.21 4.17
CA TYR A 44 2.92 14.96 3.56
C TYR A 44 1.42 14.78 3.77
N PRO A 45 0.63 14.57 2.70
CA PRO A 45 -0.80 14.32 2.81
C PRO A 45 -1.14 12.89 3.23
N ALA A 46 -0.16 11.98 3.17
CA ALA A 46 -0.34 10.56 3.47
C ALA A 46 0.89 9.93 4.12
N PHE A 47 0.66 8.85 4.86
CA PHE A 47 1.70 8.13 5.60
C PHE A 47 1.47 6.62 5.53
N LYS A 48 2.51 5.85 5.17
CA LYS A 48 2.47 4.39 5.13
C LYS A 48 3.31 3.80 6.26
N ILE A 49 2.66 3.00 7.07
CA ILE A 49 3.31 2.14 8.07
C ILE A 49 3.81 0.90 7.33
N HIS A 50 5.11 0.65 7.34
CA HIS A 50 5.66 -0.67 7.07
C HIS A 50 5.63 -1.45 8.38
N GLY A 51 4.94 -2.57 8.42
CA GLY A 51 4.63 -3.28 9.67
C GLY A 51 5.84 -3.74 10.49
N TRP A 52 5.58 -4.33 11.63
CA TRP A 52 6.63 -4.73 12.59
C TRP A 52 7.42 -5.97 12.18
N GLY A 53 6.97 -6.68 11.16
CA GLY A 53 7.59 -7.92 10.76
C GLY A 53 7.24 -9.07 11.69
N GLN A 54 8.06 -9.34 12.67
CA GLN A 54 7.90 -10.49 13.57
C GLN A 54 7.34 -10.13 14.96
N ALA A 55 6.78 -8.95 15.12
CA ALA A 55 6.18 -8.56 16.40
C ALA A 55 4.82 -9.25 16.63
N PRO A 56 4.34 -9.29 17.89
CA PRO A 56 2.98 -9.72 18.18
C PRO A 56 1.94 -8.87 17.43
N ILE A 57 0.85 -9.50 16.99
CA ILE A 57 -0.24 -8.83 16.25
C ILE A 57 -0.85 -7.69 17.05
N GLU A 58 -0.89 -7.81 18.37
CA GLU A 58 -1.38 -6.76 19.27
C GLU A 58 -0.57 -5.46 19.16
N GLN A 59 0.74 -5.56 18.91
CA GLN A 59 1.61 -4.40 18.69
C GLN A 59 1.33 -3.74 17.33
N GLU A 60 1.07 -4.51 16.28
CA GLU A 60 0.66 -3.98 14.98
C GLU A 60 -0.66 -3.21 15.09
N ILE A 61 -1.66 -3.83 15.73
CA ILE A 61 -2.96 -3.20 15.98
C ILE A 61 -2.81 -1.90 16.79
N ALA A 62 -2.01 -1.93 17.85
CA ALA A 62 -1.74 -0.74 18.66
C ALA A 62 -1.10 0.38 17.84
N THR A 63 -0.17 0.05 16.93
CA THR A 63 0.49 1.02 16.05
C THR A 63 -0.51 1.67 15.08
N VAL A 64 -1.34 0.87 14.42
CA VAL A 64 -2.41 1.35 13.52
C VAL A 64 -3.32 2.36 14.23
N LEU A 65 -3.79 2.02 15.42
CA LEU A 65 -4.70 2.86 16.19
C LEU A 65 -4.00 4.11 16.75
N ALA A 66 -2.75 3.99 17.24
CA ALA A 66 -1.97 5.10 17.77
C ALA A 66 -1.69 6.15 16.69
N VAL A 67 -1.26 5.73 15.51
CA VAL A 67 -0.99 6.65 14.38
C VAL A 67 -2.26 7.40 13.99
N ARG A 68 -3.40 6.71 13.82
CA ARG A 68 -4.68 7.39 13.49
C ARG A 68 -5.09 8.37 14.58
N SER A 69 -4.97 7.97 15.84
CA SER A 69 -5.30 8.85 16.98
C SER A 69 -4.46 10.13 16.97
N ALA A 70 -3.20 10.03 16.62
CA ALA A 70 -2.28 11.17 16.59
C ALA A 70 -2.54 12.13 15.42
N VAL A 71 -2.68 11.61 14.19
CA VAL A 71 -2.82 12.46 13.00
C VAL A 71 -4.26 12.90 12.72
N GLY A 72 -5.25 12.29 13.38
CA GLY A 72 -6.67 12.60 13.11
C GLY A 72 -7.08 12.22 11.69
N ASP A 73 -8.04 12.95 11.11
CA ASP A 73 -8.55 12.72 9.75
C ASP A 73 -7.84 13.56 8.67
N GLU A 74 -6.77 14.27 9.03
CA GLU A 74 -6.08 15.19 8.13
C GLU A 74 -5.04 14.51 7.23
N MET A 75 -4.83 13.20 7.38
CA MET A 75 -3.82 12.44 6.68
C MET A 75 -4.36 11.08 6.26
N ASP A 76 -4.18 10.70 5.01
CA ASP A 76 -4.46 9.34 4.57
C ASP A 76 -3.41 8.38 5.12
N LEU A 77 -3.86 7.23 5.64
CA LEU A 77 -2.99 6.24 6.25
C LEU A 77 -3.03 4.93 5.48
N MET A 78 -1.88 4.30 5.33
CA MET A 78 -1.71 3.03 4.67
C MET A 78 -0.93 2.08 5.57
N LEU A 79 -1.20 0.79 5.46
CA LEU A 79 -0.46 -0.27 6.13
C LEU A 79 0.06 -1.26 5.11
N ASP A 80 1.35 -1.59 5.23
CA ASP A 80 2.03 -2.57 4.41
C ASP A 80 2.85 -3.53 5.31
N PRO A 81 2.29 -4.67 5.68
CA PRO A 81 3.01 -5.69 6.44
C PRO A 81 4.09 -6.44 5.64
N ALA A 82 4.29 -6.10 4.37
CA ALA A 82 5.29 -6.74 3.50
C ALA A 82 5.18 -8.27 3.46
N CYS A 83 3.98 -8.80 3.37
CA CYS A 83 3.69 -10.24 3.31
C CYS A 83 4.09 -11.03 4.57
N GLU A 84 4.03 -10.45 5.75
CA GLU A 84 4.61 -11.11 6.95
C GLU A 84 3.63 -11.86 7.84
N TYR A 85 2.33 -11.63 7.74
CA TYR A 85 1.38 -12.34 8.60
C TYR A 85 1.24 -13.80 8.20
N ILE A 86 1.39 -14.67 9.21
CA ILE A 86 1.43 -16.12 8.99
C ILE A 86 0.04 -16.69 8.78
N THR A 87 -0.97 -16.18 9.49
CA THR A 87 -2.32 -16.74 9.47
C THR A 87 -3.34 -15.78 8.89
N PHE A 88 -4.41 -16.35 8.33
CA PHE A 88 -5.59 -15.58 7.92
C PHE A 88 -6.20 -14.80 9.09
N GLY A 89 -6.22 -15.42 10.28
CA GLY A 89 -6.77 -14.79 11.49
C GLY A 89 -6.01 -13.54 11.90
N ASP A 90 -4.70 -13.52 11.75
CA ASP A 90 -3.86 -12.35 12.05
C ASP A 90 -4.10 -11.23 11.04
N ALA A 91 -4.07 -11.55 9.75
CA ALA A 91 -4.40 -10.58 8.71
C ALA A 91 -5.80 -9.97 8.89
N LEU A 92 -6.78 -10.78 9.29
CA LEU A 92 -8.15 -10.32 9.53
C LEU A 92 -8.25 -9.40 10.75
N LYS A 93 -7.59 -9.72 11.86
CA LYS A 93 -7.57 -8.87 13.07
C LYS A 93 -6.97 -7.49 12.77
N VAL A 94 -5.85 -7.46 12.05
CA VAL A 94 -5.22 -6.20 11.65
C VAL A 94 -6.08 -5.45 10.64
N GLY A 95 -6.71 -6.14 9.70
CA GLY A 95 -7.67 -5.54 8.77
C GLY A 95 -8.84 -4.86 9.47
N TRP A 96 -9.36 -5.42 10.55
CA TRP A 96 -10.39 -4.77 11.36
C TRP A 96 -9.86 -3.52 12.09
N ALA A 97 -8.62 -3.52 12.55
CA ALA A 97 -7.99 -2.31 13.09
C ALA A 97 -7.83 -1.22 12.02
N CYS A 98 -7.46 -1.60 10.79
CA CYS A 98 -7.42 -0.68 9.66
C CYS A 98 -8.81 -0.11 9.34
N ASP A 99 -9.88 -0.92 9.44
CA ASP A 99 -11.26 -0.46 9.28
C ASP A 99 -11.65 0.58 10.34
N GLU A 100 -11.36 0.30 11.61
CA GLU A 100 -11.60 1.22 12.72
C GLU A 100 -10.84 2.53 12.53
N ALA A 101 -9.58 2.43 12.13
CA ALA A 101 -8.70 3.56 11.88
C ALA A 101 -8.92 4.23 10.50
N ARG A 102 -9.84 3.75 9.68
CA ARG A 102 -10.16 4.27 8.34
C ARG A 102 -8.91 4.44 7.47
N PHE A 103 -8.15 3.36 7.30
CA PHE A 103 -6.97 3.33 6.44
C PHE A 103 -7.39 3.42 4.96
N PHE A 104 -6.56 4.07 4.15
CA PHE A 104 -6.79 4.26 2.71
C PHE A 104 -6.56 2.96 1.95
N TRP A 105 -5.52 2.20 2.31
CA TRP A 105 -5.35 0.81 1.88
C TRP A 105 -4.62 -0.04 2.92
N TYR A 106 -4.77 -1.36 2.72
CA TYR A 106 -4.07 -2.43 3.41
C TYR A 106 -3.35 -3.29 2.36
N GLU A 107 -2.02 -3.29 2.36
CA GLU A 107 -1.16 -3.84 1.32
C GLU A 107 -0.61 -5.20 1.73
N ALA A 108 -0.63 -6.17 0.81
CA ALA A 108 0.11 -7.45 0.85
C ALA A 108 0.28 -8.12 2.25
N PRO A 109 -0.81 -8.48 2.96
CA PRO A 109 -0.72 -8.88 4.37
C PRO A 109 -0.11 -10.26 4.62
N TYR A 110 -0.26 -11.23 3.69
CA TYR A 110 0.09 -12.62 3.96
C TYR A 110 1.51 -13.01 3.60
N ARG A 111 2.08 -13.96 4.36
CA ARG A 111 3.40 -14.58 4.14
C ARG A 111 3.49 -15.48 2.90
N ASP A 112 2.52 -15.48 2.05
CA ASP A 112 2.51 -16.19 0.76
C ASP A 112 3.16 -15.40 -0.39
N GLY A 113 3.80 -14.28 -0.09
CA GLY A 113 4.33 -13.36 -1.08
C GLY A 113 3.25 -12.52 -1.77
N GLY A 114 2.05 -12.41 -1.17
CA GLY A 114 0.96 -11.59 -1.72
C GLY A 114 0.31 -12.18 -2.97
N ILE A 115 0.38 -13.50 -3.20
CA ILE A 115 -0.06 -14.13 -4.46
C ILE A 115 -1.30 -15.02 -4.34
N SER A 116 -1.81 -15.31 -3.14
CA SER A 116 -2.99 -16.16 -2.97
C SER A 116 -4.30 -15.43 -3.26
N GLN A 117 -4.83 -15.55 -4.46
CA GLN A 117 -6.09 -14.92 -4.86
C GLN A 117 -7.26 -15.28 -3.94
N PHE A 118 -7.41 -16.57 -3.61
CA PHE A 118 -8.51 -17.03 -2.75
C PHE A 118 -8.48 -16.40 -1.36
N ALA A 119 -7.31 -16.35 -0.72
CA ALA A 119 -7.17 -15.79 0.63
C ALA A 119 -7.45 -14.30 0.65
N HIS A 120 -6.92 -13.55 -0.32
CA HIS A 120 -7.13 -12.10 -0.42
C HIS A 120 -8.58 -11.74 -0.78
N ARG A 121 -9.23 -12.49 -1.70
CA ARG A 121 -10.66 -12.33 -1.95
C ARG A 121 -11.48 -12.55 -0.69
N LYS A 122 -11.17 -13.59 0.10
CA LYS A 122 -11.87 -13.85 1.35
C LYS A 122 -11.63 -12.75 2.37
N LEU A 123 -10.42 -12.22 2.48
CA LEU A 123 -10.11 -11.09 3.36
C LEU A 123 -10.89 -9.84 2.95
N ARG A 124 -10.86 -9.50 1.66
CA ARG A 124 -11.58 -8.36 1.08
C ARG A 124 -13.09 -8.38 1.37
N GLN A 125 -13.69 -9.57 1.47
CA GLN A 125 -15.12 -9.71 1.81
C GLN A 125 -15.43 -9.47 3.29
N LEU A 126 -14.43 -9.48 4.16
CA LEU A 126 -14.59 -9.41 5.62
C LEU A 126 -14.10 -8.10 6.24
N ILE A 127 -13.43 -7.27 5.46
CA ILE A 127 -12.95 -5.95 5.86
C ILE A 127 -13.51 -4.87 4.94
N LYS A 128 -13.43 -3.61 5.36
CA LYS A 128 -13.88 -2.45 4.59
C LYS A 128 -12.71 -1.69 3.95
N THR A 129 -11.54 -1.77 4.57
CA THR A 129 -10.32 -1.14 4.09
C THR A 129 -9.93 -1.77 2.75
N PRO A 130 -9.75 -0.98 1.69
CA PRO A 130 -9.36 -1.49 0.39
C PRO A 130 -8.04 -2.24 0.42
N LEU A 131 -7.93 -3.34 -0.33
CA LEU A 131 -6.69 -4.09 -0.49
C LEU A 131 -5.87 -3.55 -1.68
N LEU A 132 -4.59 -3.31 -1.45
CA LEU A 132 -3.58 -3.07 -2.48
C LEU A 132 -2.72 -4.32 -2.64
N MET A 133 -2.80 -4.97 -3.82
CA MET A 133 -2.14 -6.26 -4.06
C MET A 133 -1.35 -6.23 -5.36
N THR A 134 -0.60 -7.29 -5.57
CA THR A 134 0.12 -7.62 -6.80
C THR A 134 1.56 -7.09 -6.92
N GLU A 135 2.15 -6.54 -5.86
CA GLU A 135 3.56 -6.13 -5.87
C GLU A 135 4.51 -7.27 -6.29
N HIS A 136 4.25 -8.48 -5.80
CA HIS A 136 5.09 -9.66 -6.07
C HIS A 136 4.61 -10.52 -7.25
N VAL A 137 3.53 -10.12 -7.89
CA VAL A 137 3.06 -10.74 -9.14
C VAL A 137 3.91 -10.24 -10.31
N ARG A 138 4.10 -11.03 -11.32
CA ARG A 138 4.89 -10.69 -12.52
C ARG A 138 4.04 -10.84 -13.76
N THR A 139 4.32 -10.02 -14.75
CA THR A 139 3.63 -9.95 -16.04
C THR A 139 2.17 -9.48 -15.97
N LEU A 140 1.62 -9.09 -17.12
CA LEU A 140 0.30 -8.47 -17.19
C LEU A 140 -0.84 -9.41 -16.80
N GLU A 141 -0.79 -10.64 -17.31
CA GLU A 141 -1.91 -11.58 -17.21
C GLU A 141 -2.24 -11.95 -15.75
N PRO A 142 -1.28 -12.34 -14.89
CA PRO A 142 -1.58 -12.65 -13.50
C PRO A 142 -2.07 -11.43 -12.69
N HIS A 143 -1.66 -10.21 -13.01
CA HIS A 143 -2.22 -9.02 -12.38
C HIS A 143 -3.70 -8.84 -12.73
N VAL A 144 -4.04 -9.02 -14.02
CA VAL A 144 -5.43 -8.97 -14.47
C VAL A 144 -6.26 -10.10 -13.86
N ASP A 145 -5.71 -11.31 -13.78
CA ASP A 145 -6.36 -12.45 -13.12
C ASP A 145 -6.66 -12.16 -11.64
N PHE A 146 -5.75 -11.46 -10.95
CA PHE A 146 -5.95 -11.04 -9.56
C PHE A 146 -7.14 -10.08 -9.41
N ALA A 147 -7.28 -9.12 -10.31
CA ALA A 147 -8.40 -8.20 -10.35
C ALA A 147 -9.72 -8.92 -10.69
N LEU A 148 -9.72 -9.79 -11.73
CA LEU A 148 -10.89 -10.54 -12.15
C LEU A 148 -11.35 -11.57 -11.10
N ALA A 149 -10.42 -12.08 -10.28
CA ALA A 149 -10.73 -12.91 -9.13
C ALA A 149 -11.29 -12.14 -7.93
N GLU A 150 -11.49 -10.81 -8.05
CA GLU A 150 -11.96 -9.93 -6.97
C GLU A 150 -11.07 -9.98 -5.72
N SER A 151 -9.77 -10.14 -5.91
CA SER A 151 -8.79 -10.35 -4.83
C SER A 151 -8.05 -9.07 -4.43
N THR A 152 -8.37 -7.95 -5.05
CA THR A 152 -7.76 -6.64 -4.81
C THR A 152 -8.73 -5.51 -5.13
N ASP A 153 -8.48 -4.34 -4.57
CA ASP A 153 -9.17 -3.08 -4.90
C ASP A 153 -8.28 -2.13 -5.69
N PHE A 154 -6.96 -2.19 -5.45
CA PHE A 154 -5.93 -1.49 -6.21
C PHE A 154 -4.90 -2.49 -6.73
N LEU A 155 -4.34 -2.24 -7.90
CA LEU A 155 -3.19 -3.00 -8.40
C LEU A 155 -1.88 -2.31 -8.02
N ARG A 156 -0.86 -3.09 -7.71
CA ARG A 156 0.51 -2.61 -7.45
C ARG A 156 1.41 -3.00 -8.61
N GLY A 157 2.01 -2.02 -9.28
CA GLY A 157 2.96 -2.24 -10.36
C GLY A 157 4.38 -1.87 -9.94
N ASP A 158 5.37 -2.59 -10.44
CA ASP A 158 6.79 -2.28 -10.18
C ASP A 158 7.58 -2.22 -11.48
N VAL A 159 8.15 -1.05 -11.76
CA VAL A 159 9.01 -0.83 -12.93
C VAL A 159 10.27 -1.69 -12.88
N GLY A 160 10.74 -2.05 -11.67
CA GLY A 160 11.88 -2.94 -11.50
C GLY A 160 11.63 -4.36 -12.02
N TYR A 161 10.37 -4.80 -12.01
CA TYR A 161 9.99 -6.14 -12.44
C TYR A 161 9.46 -6.19 -13.89
N ASP A 162 8.57 -5.28 -14.23
CA ASP A 162 7.84 -5.32 -15.51
C ASP A 162 8.34 -4.29 -16.53
N GLY A 163 9.29 -3.46 -16.14
CA GLY A 163 9.77 -2.34 -16.94
C GLY A 163 8.69 -1.27 -17.15
N ILE A 164 9.09 -0.15 -17.76
CA ILE A 164 8.16 0.95 -18.08
C ILE A 164 7.00 0.46 -18.95
N THR A 165 7.30 -0.35 -19.96
CA THR A 165 6.29 -0.86 -20.90
C THR A 165 5.27 -1.75 -20.21
N GLY A 166 5.71 -2.62 -19.29
CA GLY A 166 4.82 -3.54 -18.55
C GLY A 166 3.91 -2.78 -17.61
N VAL A 167 4.44 -1.89 -16.77
CA VAL A 167 3.61 -1.13 -15.82
C VAL A 167 2.64 -0.18 -16.52
N MET A 168 2.99 0.40 -17.69
CA MET A 168 2.07 1.21 -18.47
C MET A 168 0.91 0.38 -19.03
N LYS A 169 1.17 -0.86 -19.52
CA LYS A 169 0.11 -1.78 -19.93
C LYS A 169 -0.79 -2.14 -18.76
N LEU A 170 -0.20 -2.41 -17.61
CA LEU A 170 -0.95 -2.72 -16.38
C LEU A 170 -1.83 -1.55 -15.95
N ALA A 171 -1.30 -0.32 -15.99
CA ALA A 171 -2.05 0.88 -15.63
C ALA A 171 -3.29 1.07 -16.54
N HIS A 172 -3.14 0.86 -17.84
CA HIS A 172 -4.27 0.95 -18.79
C HIS A 172 -5.26 -0.22 -18.62
N ALA A 173 -4.78 -1.42 -18.28
CA ALA A 173 -5.66 -2.54 -17.96
C ALA A 173 -6.48 -2.26 -16.69
N ALA A 174 -5.83 -1.76 -15.63
CA ALA A 174 -6.51 -1.34 -14.39
C ALA A 174 -7.57 -0.26 -14.69
N GLU A 175 -7.21 0.76 -15.46
CA GLU A 175 -8.13 1.82 -15.88
C GLU A 175 -9.35 1.27 -16.63
N GLY A 176 -9.15 0.31 -17.53
CA GLY A 176 -10.22 -0.36 -18.28
C GLY A 176 -11.15 -1.21 -17.39
N LEU A 177 -10.65 -1.68 -16.24
CA LEU A 177 -11.43 -2.39 -15.22
C LEU A 177 -12.06 -1.45 -14.18
N GLY A 178 -11.80 -0.14 -14.25
CA GLY A 178 -12.27 0.83 -13.28
C GLY A 178 -11.51 0.82 -11.96
N LEU A 179 -10.27 0.29 -11.96
CA LEU A 179 -9.40 0.20 -10.79
C LEU A 179 -8.27 1.23 -10.87
N ASP A 180 -7.79 1.62 -9.71
CA ASP A 180 -6.55 2.38 -9.58
C ASP A 180 -5.32 1.45 -9.54
N ILE A 181 -4.18 2.04 -9.87
CA ILE A 181 -2.87 1.40 -9.77
C ILE A 181 -1.93 2.29 -8.96
N GLU A 182 -1.17 1.68 -8.05
CA GLU A 182 -0.09 2.34 -7.34
C GLU A 182 1.26 1.76 -7.78
N PHE A 183 2.31 2.59 -7.78
CA PHE A 183 3.63 2.15 -8.22
C PHE A 183 4.53 1.93 -7.00
N HIS A 184 5.16 0.74 -6.95
CA HIS A 184 6.06 0.36 -5.87
C HIS A 184 7.38 1.12 -5.94
N GLY A 185 7.79 1.63 -4.78
CA GLY A 185 9.09 2.24 -4.53
C GLY A 185 9.31 3.62 -5.13
N PRO A 186 10.25 4.37 -4.57
CA PRO A 186 10.68 5.64 -5.12
C PRO A 186 11.60 5.41 -6.32
N GLY A 187 11.54 6.31 -7.29
CA GLY A 187 12.48 6.27 -8.40
C GLY A 187 12.06 7.13 -9.59
N PRO A 188 13.00 7.49 -10.44
CA PRO A 188 12.69 8.35 -11.60
C PRO A 188 11.76 7.67 -12.60
N ALA A 189 11.88 6.36 -12.80
CA ALA A 189 11.05 5.63 -13.75
C ALA A 189 9.60 5.50 -13.26
N GLN A 190 9.40 5.10 -12.00
CA GLN A 190 8.08 5.05 -11.34
C GLN A 190 7.37 6.40 -11.42
N ARG A 191 8.09 7.47 -11.07
CA ARG A 191 7.57 8.84 -11.12
C ARG A 191 7.14 9.25 -12.52
N GLN A 192 7.90 8.86 -13.56
CA GLN A 192 7.54 9.16 -14.95
C GLN A 192 6.29 8.39 -15.39
N CYS A 193 6.16 7.13 -15.01
CA CYS A 193 4.97 6.32 -15.29
C CYS A 193 3.75 6.88 -14.57
N MET A 194 3.88 7.15 -13.27
CA MET A 194 2.79 7.68 -12.46
C MET A 194 2.27 9.03 -12.98
N ALA A 195 3.17 9.92 -13.43
CA ALA A 195 2.79 11.20 -14.02
C ALA A 195 2.11 11.08 -15.39
N ALA A 196 2.16 9.90 -16.01
CA ALA A 196 1.56 9.65 -17.32
C ALA A 196 0.16 9.00 -17.26
N VAL A 197 -0.30 8.57 -16.08
CA VAL A 197 -1.58 7.90 -15.91
C VAL A 197 -2.52 8.69 -14.98
N ARG A 198 -3.83 8.52 -15.15
CA ARG A 198 -4.82 9.25 -14.34
C ARG A 198 -5.25 8.47 -13.09
N ASN A 199 -5.24 7.15 -13.16
CA ASN A 199 -5.77 6.23 -12.15
C ASN A 199 -4.70 5.81 -11.12
N THR A 200 -4.07 6.81 -10.47
CA THR A 200 -3.10 6.61 -9.39
C THR A 200 -3.20 7.74 -8.38
N ASN A 201 -2.91 7.47 -7.12
CA ASN A 201 -3.15 8.39 -6.01
C ASN A 201 -1.86 8.99 -5.45
N TYR A 202 -0.92 8.16 -4.97
CA TYR A 202 0.22 8.63 -4.21
C TYR A 202 1.54 8.07 -4.72
N TYR A 203 2.55 8.94 -4.82
CA TYR A 203 3.93 8.53 -5.08
C TYR A 203 4.64 8.17 -3.78
N GLU A 204 5.34 7.06 -3.75
CA GLU A 204 6.09 6.57 -2.59
C GLU A 204 7.40 7.35 -2.37
N MET A 205 7.66 7.79 -1.10
CA MET A 205 8.87 8.52 -0.73
C MET A 205 9.50 7.91 0.53
#